data_f2be3e4f8543739a09f06bd926c954c2
#
_entry.id   f2be3e4f8543739a09f06bd926c954c2
#
_cell.length_a   1.000
_cell.length_b   1.000
_cell.length_c   1.000
_cell.angle_alpha   90.00
_cell.angle_beta   90.00
_cell.angle_gamma   90.00
#
_symmetry.space_group_name_H-M   'P 1'
#
loop_
_entity.id
_entity.type
_entity.pdbx_description
1 polymer ?
#
loop_
_entity_poly.entity_id
_entity_poly.type
_entity_poly.pdbx_seq_one_letter_code
_entity_poly.pdbx_strand_id
1 'polypeptide(L)'
;VALPLLAQSARWSRPASSLRPGEPLHADIWRIDATRYPEEIRLFVRIRDRDGIPVTHLAPPYSRDPNWRRHWSALREQLGLSTVPIDSFSVREYNEWDSSGVTLLLLLDYSGSLTPLLRTVQAAAETLVTMLQPPDALGIASFSEEFALLSPPQPDGATLLANFRQNRHRGLGTYTALYDALLRGIELLARLPDSLPRAVIVFTDGDDNASTATLLQVYERARAANVLTFPVGFGYTQDSLLTELASYTGGRYTLATSTEALAPIFAEIYRSLRNYYLVRYRPPRYAGLHRVRLTLALPGTDTLQAEGVYDTAPITPFDTVGKEFERIILFDFDKATLRPEAIPIIEELAELLRRYPRVKLEVQGHTDNIGTEEYNLRLSEARARAVVQALVERGIDPRRLR
;
A
#
# COMPACT_ATOMS: atom_id res chain seq x y z
N VAL A 1 -34.49 23.20 9.75
CA VAL A 1 -33.99 22.84 11.06
C VAL A 1 -32.51 22.58 10.91
N ALA A 2 -31.71 23.35 11.64
CA ALA A 2 -30.26 23.52 11.58
C ALA A 2 -29.47 22.20 11.41
N LEU A 3 -28.60 22.14 10.39
CA LEU A 3 -27.42 21.30 10.38
C LEU A 3 -26.46 21.87 11.43
N PRO A 4 -26.17 21.17 12.52
CA PRO A 4 -25.23 21.66 13.48
C PRO A 4 -23.79 21.23 13.13
N LEU A 5 -22.89 22.20 13.09
CA LEU A 5 -21.54 22.11 13.67
C LEU A 5 -20.56 21.05 13.18
N LEU A 6 -20.51 20.74 11.90
CA LEU A 6 -19.31 20.11 11.30
C LEU A 6 -18.50 21.06 10.40
N ALA A 7 -18.85 22.33 10.41
CA ALA A 7 -18.07 23.40 9.76
C ALA A 7 -17.12 24.13 10.73
N GLN A 8 -16.63 23.46 11.77
CA GLN A 8 -15.32 23.82 12.30
C GLN A 8 -14.33 23.26 11.30
N SER A 9 -13.80 24.16 10.46
CA SER A 9 -12.70 23.91 9.55
C SER A 9 -11.62 23.11 10.31
N ALA A 10 -11.68 21.78 10.16
CA ALA A 10 -10.58 20.93 10.58
C ALA A 10 -9.36 21.52 9.84
N ARG A 11 -8.48 22.19 10.55
CA ARG A 11 -7.28 22.79 9.97
C ARG A 11 -6.52 21.65 9.31
N TRP A 12 -6.39 21.74 8.01
CA TRP A 12 -5.67 20.74 7.23
C TRP A 12 -4.19 20.73 7.58
N SER A 13 -3.68 21.91 7.96
CA SER A 13 -2.32 22.09 8.44
C SER A 13 -2.21 23.35 9.30
N ARG A 14 -1.04 23.55 9.91
CA ARG A 14 -0.70 24.75 10.64
C ARG A 14 0.74 25.19 10.35
N PRO A 15 1.01 26.52 10.20
CA PRO A 15 2.36 26.97 9.97
C PRO A 15 3.22 26.82 11.22
N ALA A 16 4.50 26.53 11.06
CA ALA A 16 5.46 26.39 12.16
C ALA A 16 5.56 27.66 13.03
N SER A 17 5.29 28.84 12.47
CA SER A 17 5.24 30.10 13.22
C SER A 17 4.11 30.17 14.27
N SER A 18 3.15 29.25 14.21
CA SER A 18 2.07 29.15 15.21
C SER A 18 2.37 28.20 16.35
N LEU A 19 3.52 27.51 16.32
CA LEU A 19 3.94 26.60 17.37
C LEU A 19 4.31 27.37 18.64
N ARG A 20 3.97 26.77 19.79
CA ARG A 20 4.37 27.28 21.09
C ARG A 20 5.69 26.64 21.53
N PRO A 21 6.57 27.37 22.24
CA PRO A 21 7.76 26.74 22.82
C PRO A 21 7.39 25.53 23.70
N GLY A 22 8.08 24.41 23.52
CA GLY A 22 7.84 23.19 24.28
C GLY A 22 6.60 22.39 23.80
N GLU A 23 5.98 22.76 22.70
CA GLU A 23 4.86 21.99 22.14
C GLU A 23 5.37 20.66 21.58
N PRO A 24 4.79 19.51 21.99
CA PRO A 24 5.23 18.20 21.51
C PRO A 24 4.91 18.04 20.02
N LEU A 25 5.92 17.65 19.26
CA LEU A 25 5.81 17.36 17.85
C LEU A 25 6.27 15.93 17.57
N HIS A 26 5.73 15.35 16.52
CA HIS A 26 6.15 14.06 15.98
C HIS A 26 6.63 14.20 14.55
N ALA A 27 7.78 13.59 14.26
CA ALA A 27 8.29 13.48 12.90
C ALA A 27 8.37 11.98 12.52
N ASP A 28 7.89 11.64 11.34
CA ASP A 28 8.01 10.30 10.79
C ASP A 28 8.39 10.32 9.31
N ILE A 29 9.18 9.36 8.88
CA ILE A 29 9.35 9.04 7.47
C ILE A 29 8.18 8.14 7.08
N TRP A 30 7.12 8.76 6.56
CA TRP A 30 5.88 8.08 6.27
C TRP A 30 6.02 7.08 5.11
N ARG A 31 6.87 7.42 4.14
CA ARG A 31 7.13 6.62 2.93
C ARG A 31 8.56 6.84 2.45
N ILE A 32 9.17 5.80 1.89
CA ILE A 32 10.44 5.86 1.18
C ILE A 32 10.23 5.36 -0.24
N ASP A 33 10.63 6.14 -1.23
CA ASP A 33 10.67 5.74 -2.62
C ASP A 33 12.13 5.48 -3.02
N ALA A 34 12.48 4.22 -3.15
CA ALA A 34 13.78 3.72 -3.57
C ALA A 34 13.80 3.26 -5.05
N THR A 35 12.75 3.56 -5.81
CA THR A 35 12.62 3.09 -7.21
C THR A 35 13.72 3.61 -8.14
N ARG A 36 14.40 4.68 -7.74
CA ARG A 36 15.51 5.29 -8.47
C ARG A 36 16.89 4.99 -7.88
N TYR A 37 16.96 4.01 -6.98
CA TYR A 37 18.27 3.58 -6.49
C TYR A 37 19.15 3.05 -7.65
N PRO A 38 20.45 3.35 -7.69
CA PRO A 38 21.27 4.06 -6.71
C PRO A 38 21.41 5.58 -6.96
N GLU A 39 20.65 6.16 -7.86
CA GLU A 39 20.78 7.58 -8.24
C GLU A 39 20.14 8.50 -7.23
N GLU A 40 18.95 8.13 -6.73
CA GLU A 40 18.15 8.98 -5.85
C GLU A 40 17.30 8.12 -4.90
N ILE A 41 17.25 8.53 -3.64
CA ILE A 41 16.23 8.12 -2.67
C ILE A 41 15.35 9.33 -2.34
N ARG A 42 14.05 9.07 -2.18
CA ARG A 42 13.04 10.05 -1.81
C ARG A 42 12.40 9.64 -0.50
N LEU A 43 12.55 10.50 0.52
CA LEU A 43 11.86 10.33 1.80
C LEU A 43 10.67 11.29 1.83
N PHE A 44 9.51 10.77 2.18
CA PHE A 44 8.30 11.55 2.41
C PHE A 44 8.13 11.68 3.91
N VAL A 45 8.47 12.85 4.42
CA VAL A 45 8.54 13.14 5.85
C VAL A 45 7.30 13.91 6.26
N ARG A 46 6.69 13.53 7.37
CA ARG A 46 5.61 14.30 8.00
C ARG A 46 6.08 14.82 9.34
N ILE A 47 5.68 16.05 9.63
CA ILE A 47 5.84 16.66 10.95
C ILE A 47 4.43 17.02 11.42
N ARG A 48 4.03 16.55 12.59
CA ARG A 48 2.68 16.70 13.12
C ARG A 48 2.73 17.14 14.57
N ASP A 49 1.73 17.92 14.98
CA ASP A 49 1.52 18.22 16.38
C ASP A 49 0.85 17.03 17.12
N ARG A 50 0.61 17.21 18.42
CA ARG A 50 -0.02 16.19 19.29
C ARG A 50 -1.42 15.75 18.81
N ASP A 51 -2.11 16.61 18.08
CA ASP A 51 -3.47 16.36 17.57
C ASP A 51 -3.42 15.74 16.15
N GLY A 52 -2.21 15.44 15.65
CA GLY A 52 -1.98 14.85 14.32
C GLY A 52 -2.08 15.84 13.16
N ILE A 53 -2.17 17.15 13.45
CA ILE A 53 -2.26 18.19 12.42
C ILE A 53 -0.88 18.40 11.80
N PRO A 54 -0.75 18.38 10.45
CA PRO A 54 0.51 18.64 9.76
C PRO A 54 1.06 20.04 10.10
N VAL A 55 2.35 20.11 10.42
CA VAL A 55 3.10 21.34 10.59
C VAL A 55 3.76 21.69 9.26
N THR A 56 3.55 22.92 8.79
CA THR A 56 3.97 23.43 7.47
C THR A 56 4.90 24.62 7.60
N HIS A 57 5.42 25.12 6.47
CA HIS A 57 6.30 26.29 6.37
C HIS A 57 7.71 26.07 6.96
N LEU A 58 8.21 24.81 6.93
CA LEU A 58 9.56 24.48 7.38
C LEU A 58 10.57 24.30 6.24
N ALA A 59 10.09 24.34 4.98
CA ALA A 59 10.95 24.26 3.79
C ALA A 59 10.36 25.05 2.60
N PRO A 60 11.16 25.32 1.55
CA PRO A 60 10.64 25.92 0.33
C PRO A 60 9.57 25.04 -0.35
N PRO A 61 8.60 25.63 -1.06
CA PRO A 61 8.48 27.08 -1.36
C PRO A 61 7.77 27.89 -0.29
N TYR A 62 7.26 27.28 0.78
CA TYR A 62 6.37 27.93 1.75
C TYR A 62 7.08 28.53 2.96
N SER A 63 8.28 28.07 3.29
CA SER A 63 9.05 28.69 4.39
C SER A 63 9.46 30.12 4.05
N ARG A 64 9.20 31.03 4.99
CA ARG A 64 9.65 32.41 4.93
C ARG A 64 10.97 32.64 5.70
N ASP A 65 11.46 31.64 6.43
CA ASP A 65 12.73 31.70 7.13
C ASP A 65 13.88 31.51 6.12
N PRO A 66 14.75 32.51 5.92
CA PRO A 66 15.90 32.38 5.04
C PRO A 66 16.88 31.29 5.52
N ASN A 67 16.85 30.95 6.79
CA ASN A 67 17.69 29.94 7.41
C ASN A 67 16.95 28.59 7.63
N TRP A 68 15.88 28.36 6.89
CA TRP A 68 15.05 27.14 7.02
C TRP A 68 15.85 25.84 7.03
N ARG A 69 16.99 25.80 6.34
CA ARG A 69 17.84 24.61 6.23
C ARG A 69 18.38 24.13 7.58
N ARG A 70 18.53 25.02 8.57
CA ARG A 70 18.95 24.65 9.93
C ARG A 70 17.98 23.71 10.64
N HIS A 71 16.71 23.69 10.22
CA HIS A 71 15.70 22.80 10.77
C HIS A 71 15.95 21.33 10.37
N TRP A 72 16.65 21.11 9.27
CA TRP A 72 17.00 19.81 8.71
C TRP A 72 18.46 19.51 9.03
N SER A 73 18.73 19.17 10.31
CA SER A 73 20.08 19.26 10.87
C SER A 73 21.00 18.13 10.45
N ALA A 74 20.52 16.90 10.29
CA ALA A 74 21.33 15.78 9.85
C ALA A 74 20.50 14.68 9.16
N LEU A 75 21.12 14.04 8.17
CA LEU A 75 20.62 12.83 7.54
C LEU A 75 21.73 11.77 7.59
N ARG A 76 21.39 10.56 8.04
CA ARG A 76 22.35 9.46 8.17
C ARG A 76 21.73 8.17 7.68
N GLU A 77 22.57 7.31 7.12
CA GLU A 77 22.20 5.92 6.81
C GLU A 77 23.06 4.94 7.60
N GLN A 78 22.40 3.96 8.18
CA GLN A 78 23.06 2.79 8.75
C GLN A 78 23.00 1.65 7.74
N LEU A 79 24.18 1.11 7.40
CA LEU A 79 24.45 0.05 6.43
C LEU A 79 25.15 -1.09 7.19
N GLY A 80 24.41 -2.11 7.58
CA GLY A 80 24.92 -3.11 8.51
C GLY A 80 25.40 -2.48 9.82
N LEU A 81 26.69 -2.58 10.14
CA LEU A 81 27.30 -2.00 11.35
C LEU A 81 27.83 -0.57 11.15
N SER A 82 27.86 -0.06 9.93
CA SER A 82 28.41 1.25 9.60
C SER A 82 27.33 2.31 9.50
N THR A 83 27.60 3.52 10.02
CA THR A 83 26.73 4.69 9.85
C THR A 83 27.42 5.70 8.96
N VAL A 84 26.78 6.07 7.86
CA VAL A 84 27.28 7.01 6.86
C VAL A 84 26.48 8.31 6.94
N PRO A 85 27.12 9.48 7.13
CA PRO A 85 26.45 10.77 7.02
C PRO A 85 26.12 11.06 5.55
N ILE A 86 24.98 11.71 5.33
CA ILE A 86 24.57 12.21 4.03
C ILE A 86 24.70 13.74 4.05
N ASP A 87 25.80 14.24 3.50
CA ASP A 87 26.16 15.65 3.60
C ASP A 87 25.35 16.54 2.66
N SER A 88 24.78 15.97 1.59
CA SER A 88 24.00 16.71 0.60
C SER A 88 22.64 16.07 0.37
N PHE A 89 21.61 16.83 0.69
CA PHE A 89 20.22 16.49 0.39
C PHE A 89 19.41 17.76 0.15
N SER A 90 18.34 17.64 -0.61
CA SER A 90 17.37 18.71 -0.84
C SER A 90 16.09 18.44 -0.08
N VAL A 91 15.40 19.52 0.29
CA VAL A 91 14.07 19.43 0.92
C VAL A 91 13.12 20.35 0.18
N ARG A 92 11.94 19.84 -0.13
CA ARG A 92 10.82 20.61 -0.69
C ARG A 92 9.57 20.29 0.10
N GLU A 93 8.81 21.31 0.44
CA GLU A 93 7.51 21.17 1.08
C GLU A 93 6.40 21.05 0.04
N TYR A 94 5.45 20.17 0.32
CA TYR A 94 4.17 20.03 -0.37
C TYR A 94 3.06 20.13 0.67
N ASN A 95 2.03 20.90 0.39
CA ASN A 95 0.89 21.07 1.28
C ASN A 95 -0.40 21.36 0.48
N GLU A 96 -1.51 21.63 1.18
CA GLU A 96 -2.82 21.86 0.58
C GLU A 96 -2.90 23.06 -0.37
N TRP A 97 -1.93 23.99 -0.33
CA TRP A 97 -1.86 25.13 -1.26
C TRP A 97 -1.06 24.81 -2.53
N ASP A 98 -0.47 23.61 -2.61
CA ASP A 98 0.24 23.21 -3.82
C ASP A 98 -0.79 22.96 -4.94
N SER A 99 -0.57 23.57 -6.10
CA SER A 99 -1.45 23.45 -7.26
C SER A 99 -1.42 22.07 -7.91
N SER A 100 -0.44 21.24 -7.54
CA SER A 100 -0.40 19.84 -7.99
C SER A 100 -1.41 19.02 -7.20
N GLY A 101 -2.48 18.57 -7.86
CA GLY A 101 -3.47 17.66 -7.28
C GLY A 101 -2.97 16.22 -7.19
N VAL A 102 -3.82 15.36 -6.63
CA VAL A 102 -3.64 13.92 -6.67
C VAL A 102 -4.86 13.26 -7.33
N THR A 103 -4.65 12.14 -8.01
CA THR A 103 -5.76 11.32 -8.51
C THR A 103 -5.80 10.01 -7.74
N LEU A 104 -6.91 9.76 -7.09
CA LEU A 104 -7.14 8.60 -6.24
C LEU A 104 -8.17 7.66 -6.86
N LEU A 105 -8.01 6.38 -6.63
CA LEU A 105 -9.05 5.38 -6.81
C LEU A 105 -9.20 4.61 -5.50
N LEU A 106 -10.40 4.64 -4.93
CA LEU A 106 -10.77 3.83 -3.78
C LEU A 106 -11.39 2.53 -4.30
N LEU A 107 -10.74 1.40 -4.04
CA LEU A 107 -11.23 0.06 -4.32
C LEU A 107 -11.80 -0.54 -3.04
N LEU A 108 -13.06 -0.96 -3.08
CA LEU A 108 -13.79 -1.51 -1.96
C LEU A 108 -14.10 -2.98 -2.22
N ASP A 109 -13.62 -3.84 -1.36
CA ASP A 109 -13.95 -5.26 -1.38
C ASP A 109 -15.41 -5.48 -0.98
N TYR A 110 -16.17 -6.07 -1.89
CA TYR A 110 -17.58 -6.41 -1.74
C TYR A 110 -17.80 -7.93 -1.75
N SER A 111 -16.79 -8.69 -1.36
CA SER A 111 -16.87 -10.13 -1.16
C SER A 111 -17.82 -10.51 -0.02
N GLY A 112 -18.17 -11.78 0.04
CA GLY A 112 -19.20 -12.28 0.96
C GLY A 112 -18.93 -12.01 2.44
N SER A 113 -17.66 -12.07 2.88
CA SER A 113 -17.22 -11.81 4.25
C SER A 113 -17.50 -10.37 4.71
N LEU A 114 -17.38 -9.39 3.79
CA LEU A 114 -17.59 -7.98 4.08
C LEU A 114 -19.05 -7.51 3.96
N THR A 115 -19.97 -8.36 3.48
CA THR A 115 -21.38 -8.00 3.33
C THR A 115 -21.99 -7.35 4.59
N PRO A 116 -21.75 -7.85 5.82
CA PRO A 116 -22.27 -7.22 7.04
C PRO A 116 -21.75 -5.81 7.30
N LEU A 117 -20.56 -5.48 6.78
CA LEU A 117 -19.85 -4.24 7.02
C LEU A 117 -20.03 -3.20 5.92
N LEU A 118 -20.67 -3.56 4.81
CA LEU A 118 -20.80 -2.71 3.62
C LEU A 118 -21.30 -1.29 3.92
N ARG A 119 -22.30 -1.15 4.80
CA ARG A 119 -22.83 0.18 5.15
C ARG A 119 -21.76 1.08 5.79
N THR A 120 -20.93 0.52 6.67
CA THR A 120 -19.86 1.27 7.34
C THR A 120 -18.75 1.61 6.38
N VAL A 121 -18.35 0.67 5.52
CA VAL A 121 -17.35 0.89 4.47
C VAL A 121 -17.83 1.98 3.49
N GLN A 122 -19.08 1.94 3.07
CA GLN A 122 -19.69 2.96 2.20
C GLN A 122 -19.73 4.33 2.88
N ALA A 123 -20.07 4.41 4.18
CA ALA A 123 -20.05 5.66 4.93
C ALA A 123 -18.62 6.23 5.06
N ALA A 124 -17.60 5.38 5.25
CA ALA A 124 -16.21 5.80 5.26
C ALA A 124 -15.78 6.37 3.90
N ALA A 125 -16.20 5.73 2.79
CA ALA A 125 -15.97 6.25 1.45
C ALA A 125 -16.67 7.61 1.22
N GLU A 126 -17.91 7.77 1.64
CA GLU A 126 -18.62 9.06 1.57
C GLU A 126 -17.89 10.15 2.38
N THR A 127 -17.35 9.80 3.55
CA THR A 127 -16.54 10.73 4.35
C THR A 127 -15.30 11.19 3.59
N LEU A 128 -14.58 10.27 2.91
CA LEU A 128 -13.44 10.63 2.08
C LEU A 128 -13.82 11.61 0.96
N VAL A 129 -15.00 11.38 0.31
CA VAL A 129 -15.51 12.29 -0.74
C VAL A 129 -15.71 13.71 -0.21
N THR A 130 -16.22 13.86 1.02
CA THR A 130 -16.43 15.20 1.61
C THR A 130 -15.14 15.95 1.91
N MET A 131 -14.02 15.25 1.97
CA MET A 131 -12.70 15.84 2.22
C MET A 131 -11.97 16.26 0.95
N LEU A 132 -12.45 15.86 -0.22
CA LEU A 132 -11.79 16.12 -1.49
C LEU A 132 -11.62 17.63 -1.73
N GLN A 133 -10.41 18.03 -2.06
CA GLN A 133 -10.05 19.43 -2.33
C GLN A 133 -9.65 19.59 -3.80
N PRO A 134 -10.17 20.60 -4.51
CA PRO A 134 -9.68 20.90 -5.85
C PRO A 134 -8.16 21.19 -5.83
N PRO A 135 -7.40 20.72 -6.84
CA PRO A 135 -7.82 20.04 -8.07
C PRO A 135 -7.79 18.51 -7.98
N ASP A 136 -7.85 17.93 -6.79
CA ASP A 136 -7.79 16.49 -6.60
C ASP A 136 -8.98 15.78 -7.24
N ALA A 137 -8.75 14.55 -7.71
CA ALA A 137 -9.79 13.71 -8.26
C ALA A 137 -9.87 12.38 -7.51
N LEU A 138 -11.08 11.91 -7.27
CA LEU A 138 -11.33 10.61 -6.64
C LEU A 138 -12.30 9.80 -7.50
N GLY A 139 -11.95 8.54 -7.75
CA GLY A 139 -12.84 7.51 -8.26
C GLY A 139 -13.15 6.49 -7.17
N ILE A 140 -14.28 5.80 -7.30
CA ILE A 140 -14.66 4.71 -6.41
C ILE A 140 -15.06 3.52 -7.26
N ALA A 141 -14.52 2.36 -6.92
CA ALA A 141 -14.91 1.08 -7.51
C ALA A 141 -15.09 0.04 -6.41
N SER A 142 -15.91 -0.96 -6.69
CA SER A 142 -16.02 -2.17 -5.87
C SER A 142 -15.49 -3.37 -6.62
N PHE A 143 -15.15 -4.40 -5.89
CA PHE A 143 -14.76 -5.68 -6.46
C PHE A 143 -15.18 -6.85 -5.56
N SER A 144 -15.36 -7.98 -6.20
CA SER A 144 -15.49 -9.32 -5.67
C SER A 144 -14.83 -10.25 -6.69
N GLU A 145 -15.56 -11.13 -7.37
CA GLU A 145 -15.14 -11.83 -8.59
C GLU A 145 -15.05 -10.88 -9.79
N GLU A 146 -15.81 -9.79 -9.75
CA GLU A 146 -15.89 -8.79 -10.81
C GLU A 146 -15.54 -7.40 -10.29
N PHE A 147 -14.92 -6.61 -11.16
CA PHE A 147 -14.66 -5.19 -10.92
C PHE A 147 -15.82 -4.33 -11.39
N ALA A 148 -16.36 -3.48 -10.55
CA ALA A 148 -17.42 -2.53 -10.88
C ALA A 148 -17.01 -1.09 -10.59
N LEU A 149 -16.90 -0.25 -11.62
CA LEU A 149 -16.67 1.18 -11.45
C LEU A 149 -17.97 1.85 -10.96
N LEU A 150 -17.96 2.35 -9.73
CA LEU A 150 -19.13 2.98 -9.08
C LEU A 150 -19.19 4.48 -9.39
N SER A 151 -18.04 5.14 -9.43
CA SER A 151 -17.86 6.50 -9.92
C SER A 151 -16.48 6.66 -10.55
N PRO A 152 -16.36 7.20 -11.77
CA PRO A 152 -15.07 7.46 -12.38
C PRO A 152 -14.31 8.56 -11.59
N PRO A 153 -12.96 8.59 -11.70
CA PRO A 153 -12.16 9.67 -11.11
C PRO A 153 -12.61 11.04 -11.61
N GLN A 154 -12.96 11.93 -10.69
CA GLN A 154 -13.42 13.28 -10.98
C GLN A 154 -13.22 14.21 -9.77
N PRO A 155 -13.06 15.53 -9.98
CA PRO A 155 -12.84 16.48 -8.89
C PRO A 155 -14.13 16.98 -8.22
N ASP A 156 -15.28 16.84 -8.87
CA ASP A 156 -16.56 17.28 -8.30
C ASP A 156 -17.13 16.25 -7.32
N GLY A 157 -16.95 16.53 -6.02
CA GLY A 157 -17.43 15.66 -4.95
C GLY A 157 -18.94 15.43 -4.96
N ALA A 158 -19.76 16.39 -5.41
CA ALA A 158 -21.20 16.24 -5.47
C ALA A 158 -21.62 15.21 -6.52
N THR A 159 -21.08 15.32 -7.73
CA THR A 159 -21.30 14.36 -8.83
C THR A 159 -20.73 12.98 -8.47
N LEU A 160 -19.55 12.93 -7.86
CA LEU A 160 -18.94 11.69 -7.40
C LEU A 160 -19.84 10.97 -6.40
N LEU A 161 -20.35 11.70 -5.40
CA LEU A 161 -21.23 11.16 -4.37
C LEU A 161 -22.56 10.67 -4.96
N ALA A 162 -23.14 11.42 -5.89
CA ALA A 162 -24.36 11.02 -6.58
C ALA A 162 -24.16 9.71 -7.37
N ASN A 163 -23.08 9.62 -8.16
CA ASN A 163 -22.74 8.41 -8.91
C ASN A 163 -22.49 7.22 -7.97
N PHE A 164 -21.73 7.43 -6.90
CA PHE A 164 -21.44 6.38 -5.92
C PHE A 164 -22.73 5.86 -5.30
N ARG A 165 -23.61 6.74 -4.80
CA ARG A 165 -24.88 6.34 -4.18
C ARG A 165 -25.81 5.59 -5.12
N GLN A 166 -25.85 5.99 -6.39
CA GLN A 166 -26.62 5.31 -7.42
C GLN A 166 -26.12 3.89 -7.70
N ASN A 167 -24.80 3.71 -7.71
CA ASN A 167 -24.15 2.46 -8.14
C ASN A 167 -23.66 1.58 -6.97
N ARG A 168 -23.76 2.00 -5.72
CA ARG A 168 -23.12 1.36 -4.56
C ARG A 168 -23.51 -0.09 -4.27
N HIS A 169 -24.46 -0.65 -5.00
CA HIS A 169 -24.88 -2.05 -4.89
C HIS A 169 -24.26 -2.95 -5.97
N ARG A 170 -23.46 -2.38 -6.88
CA ARG A 170 -22.79 -3.15 -7.94
C ARG A 170 -21.53 -3.82 -7.41
N GLY A 171 -21.17 -4.94 -8.01
CA GLY A 171 -19.94 -5.66 -7.69
C GLY A 171 -20.00 -6.48 -6.39
N LEU A 172 -21.20 -6.83 -5.92
CA LEU A 172 -21.38 -7.79 -4.82
C LEU A 172 -21.11 -9.20 -5.32
N GLY A 173 -20.37 -9.99 -4.57
CA GLY A 173 -20.03 -11.37 -4.90
C GLY A 173 -19.66 -12.20 -3.68
N THR A 174 -19.13 -13.39 -3.93
CA THR A 174 -18.79 -14.36 -2.89
C THR A 174 -17.28 -14.40 -2.64
N TYR A 175 -16.49 -14.36 -3.72
CA TYR A 175 -15.04 -14.52 -3.69
C TYR A 175 -14.33 -13.18 -3.88
N THR A 176 -13.01 -13.18 -3.72
CA THR A 176 -12.17 -11.97 -3.74
C THR A 176 -11.15 -12.07 -4.87
N ALA A 177 -11.33 -11.30 -5.96
CA ALA A 177 -10.36 -11.15 -7.05
C ALA A 177 -9.53 -9.87 -6.85
N LEU A 178 -8.72 -9.84 -5.80
CA LEU A 178 -7.95 -8.66 -5.38
C LEU A 178 -6.94 -8.21 -6.43
N TYR A 179 -6.18 -9.15 -7.01
CA TYR A 179 -5.14 -8.81 -7.99
C TYR A 179 -5.75 -8.31 -9.30
N ASP A 180 -6.84 -8.92 -9.76
CA ASP A 180 -7.58 -8.46 -10.95
C ASP A 180 -8.14 -7.06 -10.72
N ALA A 181 -8.70 -6.79 -9.54
CA ALA A 181 -9.23 -5.48 -9.17
C ALA A 181 -8.14 -4.41 -9.12
N LEU A 182 -7.00 -4.72 -8.49
CA LEU A 182 -5.84 -3.83 -8.46
C LEU A 182 -5.32 -3.53 -9.86
N LEU A 183 -5.16 -4.55 -10.71
CA LEU A 183 -4.70 -4.39 -12.08
C LEU A 183 -5.65 -3.48 -12.89
N ARG A 184 -6.96 -3.70 -12.78
CA ARG A 184 -7.98 -2.86 -13.41
C ARG A 184 -7.95 -1.42 -12.90
N GLY A 185 -7.81 -1.24 -11.58
CA GLY A 185 -7.71 0.09 -10.97
C GLY A 185 -6.45 0.84 -11.42
N ILE A 186 -5.30 0.17 -11.47
CA ILE A 186 -4.04 0.72 -11.96
C ILE A 186 -4.16 1.09 -13.44
N GLU A 187 -4.74 0.23 -14.28
CA GLU A 187 -4.97 0.52 -15.70
C GLU A 187 -5.90 1.72 -15.91
N LEU A 188 -6.93 1.86 -15.09
CA LEU A 188 -7.83 3.01 -15.13
C LEU A 188 -7.06 4.31 -14.87
N LEU A 189 -6.25 4.33 -13.80
CA LEU A 189 -5.44 5.50 -13.46
C LEU A 189 -4.32 5.76 -14.48
N ALA A 190 -3.75 4.72 -15.09
CA ALA A 190 -2.70 4.84 -16.10
C ALA A 190 -3.15 5.56 -17.39
N ARG A 191 -4.45 5.57 -17.67
CA ARG A 191 -5.03 6.29 -18.84
C ARG A 191 -5.18 7.78 -18.60
N LEU A 192 -5.08 8.22 -17.34
CA LEU A 192 -5.14 9.64 -16.97
C LEU A 192 -3.77 10.29 -17.15
N PRO A 193 -3.70 11.63 -17.32
CA PRO A 193 -2.41 12.33 -17.43
C PRO A 193 -1.47 11.98 -16.25
N ASP A 194 -0.20 11.73 -16.56
CA ASP A 194 0.83 11.36 -15.57
C ASP A 194 1.44 12.56 -14.83
N SER A 195 0.94 13.75 -15.11
CA SER A 195 1.38 14.99 -14.45
C SER A 195 1.04 15.06 -12.97
N LEU A 196 0.08 14.25 -12.50
CA LEU A 196 -0.36 14.19 -11.10
C LEU A 196 0.02 12.86 -10.44
N PRO A 197 0.38 12.87 -9.16
CA PRO A 197 0.49 11.63 -8.37
C PRO A 197 -0.80 10.83 -8.45
N ARG A 198 -0.66 9.52 -8.68
CA ARG A 198 -1.78 8.58 -8.80
C ARG A 198 -1.67 7.51 -7.73
N ALA A 199 -2.77 7.22 -7.06
CA ALA A 199 -2.79 6.21 -6.02
C ALA A 199 -4.09 5.41 -6.00
N VAL A 200 -3.95 4.12 -5.69
CA VAL A 200 -5.05 3.22 -5.37
C VAL A 200 -5.05 3.00 -3.86
N ILE A 201 -6.17 3.27 -3.22
CA ILE A 201 -6.46 2.83 -1.85
C ILE A 201 -7.34 1.59 -1.98
N VAL A 202 -6.89 0.44 -1.52
CA VAL A 202 -7.69 -0.79 -1.57
C VAL A 202 -8.02 -1.26 -0.18
N PHE A 203 -9.31 -1.42 0.09
CA PHE A 203 -9.82 -1.99 1.34
C PHE A 203 -10.26 -3.42 1.11
N THR A 204 -9.74 -4.35 1.92
CA THR A 204 -10.04 -5.78 1.84
C THR A 204 -9.89 -6.44 3.22
N ASP A 205 -10.65 -7.50 3.48
CA ASP A 205 -10.51 -8.37 4.66
C ASP A 205 -10.01 -9.76 4.32
N GLY A 206 -9.74 -10.03 3.05
CA GLY A 206 -9.43 -11.36 2.56
C GLY A 206 -8.23 -11.44 1.65
N ASP A 207 -7.87 -12.69 1.47
CA ASP A 207 -6.84 -13.08 0.53
C ASP A 207 -7.43 -13.21 -0.87
N ASP A 208 -6.59 -13.03 -1.87
CA ASP A 208 -6.96 -13.29 -3.24
C ASP A 208 -7.27 -14.78 -3.45
N ASN A 209 -8.49 -15.07 -3.91
CA ASN A 209 -8.93 -16.44 -4.12
C ASN A 209 -9.69 -16.63 -5.45
N ALA A 210 -9.79 -15.58 -6.27
CA ALA A 210 -10.53 -15.62 -7.52
C ALA A 210 -9.84 -14.89 -8.69
N SER A 211 -8.68 -14.24 -8.47
CA SER A 211 -7.98 -13.54 -9.55
C SER A 211 -7.39 -14.51 -10.57
N THR A 212 -7.38 -14.06 -11.81
CA THR A 212 -6.58 -14.63 -12.90
C THR A 212 -5.23 -13.95 -13.03
N ALA A 213 -5.13 -12.68 -12.65
CA ALA A 213 -3.88 -11.95 -12.59
C ALA A 213 -3.00 -12.43 -11.42
N THR A 214 -1.70 -12.28 -11.59
CA THR A 214 -0.72 -12.58 -10.55
C THR A 214 -0.30 -11.32 -9.81
N LEU A 215 0.16 -11.46 -8.58
CA LEU A 215 0.70 -10.35 -7.79
C LEU A 215 1.88 -9.68 -8.51
N LEU A 216 2.73 -10.44 -9.20
CA LEU A 216 3.84 -9.92 -9.98
C LEU A 216 3.37 -8.99 -11.11
N GLN A 217 2.30 -9.37 -11.82
CA GLN A 217 1.70 -8.50 -12.86
C GLN A 217 1.18 -7.20 -12.26
N VAL A 218 0.59 -7.24 -11.07
CA VAL A 218 0.17 -6.02 -10.35
C VAL A 218 1.37 -5.13 -10.02
N TYR A 219 2.47 -5.72 -9.50
CA TYR A 219 3.68 -4.99 -9.19
C TYR A 219 4.29 -4.30 -10.41
N GLU A 220 4.51 -5.06 -11.47
CA GLU A 220 5.10 -4.55 -12.70
C GLU A 220 4.23 -3.45 -13.31
N ARG A 221 2.92 -3.63 -13.32
CA ARG A 221 1.99 -2.67 -13.87
C ARG A 221 1.90 -1.38 -13.05
N ALA A 222 1.82 -1.49 -11.71
CA ALA A 222 1.80 -0.35 -10.81
C ALA A 222 3.07 0.50 -10.95
N ARG A 223 4.22 -0.17 -11.00
CA ARG A 223 5.51 0.49 -11.17
C ARG A 223 5.64 1.16 -12.55
N ALA A 224 5.30 0.46 -13.62
CA ALA A 224 5.33 1.01 -14.99
C ALA A 224 4.39 2.21 -15.15
N ALA A 225 3.25 2.20 -14.47
CA ALA A 225 2.28 3.29 -14.49
C ALA A 225 2.55 4.37 -13.44
N ASN A 226 3.56 4.20 -12.57
CA ASN A 226 3.85 5.09 -11.44
C ASN A 226 2.59 5.32 -10.56
N VAL A 227 1.88 4.25 -10.23
CA VAL A 227 0.70 4.26 -9.37
C VAL A 227 1.06 3.69 -8.01
N LEU A 228 0.84 4.46 -6.97
CA LEU A 228 1.06 4.04 -5.59
C LEU A 228 -0.10 3.14 -5.13
N THR A 229 0.17 2.16 -4.26
CA THR A 229 -0.89 1.37 -3.64
C THR A 229 -0.89 1.53 -2.13
N PHE A 230 -2.06 1.77 -1.57
CA PHE A 230 -2.29 1.87 -0.13
C PHE A 230 -3.31 0.80 0.29
N PRO A 231 -2.85 -0.42 0.56
CA PRO A 231 -3.74 -1.44 1.07
C PRO A 231 -4.16 -1.12 2.52
N VAL A 232 -5.45 -1.27 2.77
CA VAL A 232 -6.07 -1.16 4.09
C VAL A 232 -6.68 -2.51 4.40
N GLY A 233 -6.00 -3.28 5.21
CA GLY A 233 -6.46 -4.60 5.64
C GLY A 233 -7.45 -4.52 6.79
N PHE A 234 -8.37 -5.47 6.89
CA PHE A 234 -9.32 -5.59 8.00
C PHE A 234 -9.43 -7.04 8.45
N GLY A 235 -9.38 -7.27 9.76
CA GLY A 235 -9.49 -8.63 10.30
C GLY A 235 -8.21 -9.46 10.15
N TYR A 236 -8.33 -10.66 9.65
CA TYR A 236 -7.20 -11.59 9.43
C TYR A 236 -6.75 -11.53 7.97
N THR A 237 -6.00 -10.51 7.61
CA THR A 237 -5.43 -10.36 6.26
C THR A 237 -4.01 -10.93 6.19
N GLN A 238 -3.54 -11.26 4.99
CA GLN A 238 -2.12 -11.57 4.75
C GLN A 238 -1.28 -10.28 4.78
N ASP A 239 -1.03 -9.78 5.97
CA ASP A 239 -0.33 -8.51 6.21
C ASP A 239 1.02 -8.43 5.50
N SER A 240 1.71 -9.56 5.34
CA SER A 240 2.99 -9.64 4.65
C SER A 240 2.87 -9.30 3.17
N LEU A 241 1.89 -9.87 2.46
CA LEU A 241 1.66 -9.62 1.03
C LEU A 241 1.20 -8.19 0.76
N LEU A 242 0.27 -7.69 1.57
CA LEU A 242 -0.21 -6.31 1.45
C LEU A 242 0.87 -5.28 1.80
N THR A 243 1.73 -5.59 2.77
CA THR A 243 2.89 -4.77 3.10
C THR A 243 3.91 -4.76 1.97
N GLU A 244 4.16 -5.92 1.35
CA GLU A 244 5.07 -6.05 0.22
C GLU A 244 4.55 -5.28 -1.00
N LEU A 245 3.26 -5.44 -1.34
CA LEU A 245 2.60 -4.69 -2.42
C LEU A 245 2.76 -3.18 -2.22
N ALA A 246 2.46 -2.69 -1.01
CA ALA A 246 2.60 -1.29 -0.68
C ALA A 246 4.05 -0.80 -0.84
N SER A 247 5.01 -1.53 -0.28
CA SER A 247 6.43 -1.17 -0.32
C SER A 247 6.97 -1.16 -1.74
N TYR A 248 6.60 -2.15 -2.55
CA TYR A 248 7.06 -2.28 -3.94
C TYR A 248 6.55 -1.17 -4.85
N THR A 249 5.33 -0.70 -4.60
CA THR A 249 4.70 0.39 -5.36
C THR A 249 4.98 1.77 -4.78
N GLY A 250 5.66 1.84 -3.64
CA GLY A 250 5.98 3.08 -2.95
C GLY A 250 4.83 3.65 -2.11
N GLY A 251 3.85 2.84 -1.75
CA GLY A 251 2.77 3.19 -0.84
C GLY A 251 3.02 2.74 0.61
N ARG A 252 1.95 2.46 1.34
CA ARG A 252 1.99 1.97 2.72
C ARG A 252 0.78 1.10 3.02
N TYR A 253 1.01 -0.04 3.68
CA TYR A 253 -0.03 -0.87 4.27
C TYR A 253 -0.51 -0.30 5.61
N THR A 254 -1.80 -0.40 5.89
CA THR A 254 -2.41 -0.03 7.17
C THR A 254 -3.45 -1.07 7.58
N LEU A 255 -3.33 -1.60 8.80
CA LEU A 255 -4.34 -2.50 9.36
C LEU A 255 -5.43 -1.68 10.05
N ALA A 256 -6.68 -1.85 9.65
CA ALA A 256 -7.84 -1.31 10.34
C ALA A 256 -8.27 -2.28 11.46
N THR A 257 -8.18 -1.84 12.69
CA THR A 257 -8.54 -2.67 13.87
C THR A 257 -10.04 -2.64 14.18
N SER A 258 -10.77 -1.70 13.60
CA SER A 258 -12.23 -1.60 13.69
C SER A 258 -12.79 -0.87 12.46
N THR A 259 -14.08 -1.00 12.23
CA THR A 259 -14.77 -0.32 11.13
C THR A 259 -14.82 1.21 11.29
N GLU A 260 -14.82 1.70 12.52
CA GLU A 260 -14.78 3.13 12.84
C GLU A 260 -13.44 3.76 12.48
N ALA A 261 -12.37 2.95 12.41
CA ALA A 261 -11.04 3.41 12.01
C ALA A 261 -10.93 3.69 10.50
N LEU A 262 -11.83 3.19 9.66
CA LEU A 262 -11.72 3.28 8.20
C LEU A 262 -11.74 4.73 7.70
N ALA A 263 -12.71 5.53 8.13
CA ALA A 263 -12.78 6.93 7.70
C ALA A 263 -11.53 7.74 8.14
N PRO A 264 -11.06 7.65 9.40
CA PRO A 264 -9.77 8.22 9.80
C PRO A 264 -8.58 7.73 8.96
N ILE A 265 -8.49 6.43 8.65
CA ILE A 265 -7.39 5.87 7.85
C ILE A 265 -7.42 6.43 6.42
N PHE A 266 -8.57 6.43 5.75
CA PHE A 266 -8.68 7.02 4.41
C PHE A 266 -8.33 8.51 4.40
N ALA A 267 -8.80 9.24 5.43
CA ALA A 267 -8.46 10.64 5.63
C ALA A 267 -6.95 10.86 5.85
N GLU A 268 -6.32 10.00 6.65
CA GLU A 268 -4.87 10.07 6.91
C GLU A 268 -4.07 9.81 5.63
N ILE A 269 -4.42 8.77 4.86
CA ILE A 269 -3.77 8.48 3.57
C ILE A 269 -3.89 9.70 2.65
N TYR A 270 -5.09 10.24 2.48
CA TYR A 270 -5.32 11.38 1.61
C TYR A 270 -4.53 12.63 2.06
N ARG A 271 -4.59 13.00 3.35
CA ARG A 271 -3.81 14.11 3.89
C ARG A 271 -2.30 13.91 3.70
N SER A 272 -1.82 12.70 3.85
CA SER A 272 -0.40 12.37 3.72
C SER A 272 0.10 12.43 2.27
N LEU A 273 -0.80 12.31 1.30
CA LEU A 273 -0.50 12.53 -0.12
C LEU A 273 -0.45 14.03 -0.47
N ARG A 274 -0.98 14.89 0.38
CA ARG A 274 -1.02 16.35 0.18
C ARG A 274 -0.03 17.10 1.05
N ASN A 275 0.23 16.65 2.27
CA ASN A 275 1.05 17.36 3.25
C ASN A 275 2.27 16.54 3.64
N TYR A 276 3.41 16.85 3.04
CA TYR A 276 4.68 16.18 3.33
C TYR A 276 5.87 17.06 2.94
N TYR A 277 7.02 16.71 3.49
CA TYR A 277 8.32 17.20 3.06
C TYR A 277 9.01 16.13 2.24
N LEU A 278 9.38 16.44 1.01
CA LEU A 278 10.14 15.58 0.15
C LEU A 278 11.63 15.84 0.35
N VAL A 279 12.31 14.91 1.00
CA VAL A 279 13.76 14.90 1.13
C VAL A 279 14.34 14.02 0.05
N ARG A 280 15.25 14.56 -0.76
CA ARG A 280 15.93 13.82 -1.83
C ARG A 280 17.42 13.82 -1.58
N TYR A 281 18.04 12.68 -1.77
CA TYR A 281 19.49 12.53 -1.65
C TYR A 281 19.99 11.38 -2.51
N ARG A 282 21.30 11.38 -2.75
CA ARG A 282 21.99 10.25 -3.38
C ARG A 282 22.45 9.30 -2.28
N PRO A 283 22.00 8.04 -2.27
CA PRO A 283 22.38 7.08 -1.25
C PRO A 283 23.79 6.55 -1.46
N PRO A 284 24.46 6.06 -0.42
CA PRO A 284 25.64 5.23 -0.58
C PRO A 284 25.27 3.91 -1.27
N ARG A 285 26.18 3.39 -2.08
CA ARG A 285 25.99 2.11 -2.77
C ARG A 285 26.21 0.97 -1.78
N TYR A 286 25.17 0.27 -1.46
CA TYR A 286 25.17 -0.89 -0.57
C TYR A 286 24.01 -1.82 -0.95
N ALA A 287 24.27 -3.11 -1.13
CA ALA A 287 23.21 -4.09 -1.38
C ALA A 287 22.70 -4.63 -0.05
N GLY A 288 21.43 -4.40 0.25
CA GLY A 288 20.78 -4.85 1.48
C GLY A 288 20.01 -3.75 2.20
N LEU A 289 19.80 -3.96 3.49
CA LEU A 289 18.95 -3.12 4.33
C LEU A 289 19.62 -1.79 4.68
N HIS A 290 18.97 -0.70 4.31
CA HIS A 290 19.32 0.66 4.68
C HIS A 290 18.38 1.16 5.78
N ARG A 291 18.93 1.66 6.89
CA ARG A 291 18.17 2.35 7.93
C ARG A 291 18.49 3.84 7.84
N VAL A 292 17.49 4.64 7.55
CA VAL A 292 17.63 6.09 7.42
C VAL A 292 17.20 6.75 8.70
N ARG A 293 17.98 7.72 9.17
CA ARG A 293 17.63 8.58 10.30
C ARG A 293 17.79 10.04 9.90
N LEU A 294 16.67 10.77 9.94
CA LEU A 294 16.61 12.21 9.75
C LEU A 294 16.47 12.89 11.10
N THR A 295 17.30 13.86 11.35
CA THR A 295 17.27 14.67 12.58
C THR A 295 16.80 16.08 12.27
N LEU A 296 15.82 16.57 13.01
CA LEU A 296 15.21 17.88 12.86
C LEU A 296 15.43 18.70 14.12
N ALA A 297 15.86 19.96 13.95
CA ALA A 297 16.04 20.93 15.02
C ALA A 297 15.06 22.10 14.80
N LEU A 298 13.87 22.01 15.38
CA LEU A 298 12.84 23.04 15.22
C LEU A 298 12.93 24.06 16.36
N PRO A 299 12.59 25.34 16.11
CA PRO A 299 12.66 26.37 17.13
C PRO A 299 11.76 26.09 18.33
N GLY A 300 12.31 26.16 19.53
CA GLY A 300 11.55 26.00 20.77
C GLY A 300 11.04 24.57 21.05
N THR A 301 11.52 23.56 20.32
CA THR A 301 11.19 22.15 20.55
C THR A 301 12.45 21.33 20.77
N ASP A 302 12.28 20.14 21.35
CA ASP A 302 13.35 19.15 21.40
C ASP A 302 13.73 18.68 19.99
N THR A 303 14.93 18.13 19.86
CA THR A 303 15.38 17.53 18.60
C THR A 303 14.50 16.34 18.26
N LEU A 304 13.85 16.39 17.09
CA LEU A 304 13.02 15.28 16.58
C LEU A 304 13.87 14.34 15.72
N GLN A 305 13.53 13.07 15.77
CA GLN A 305 14.12 12.05 14.91
C GLN A 305 13.01 11.34 14.14
N ALA A 306 13.22 11.18 12.83
CA ALA A 306 12.37 10.37 11.96
C ALA A 306 13.21 9.24 11.39
N GLU A 307 12.73 8.02 11.50
CA GLU A 307 13.44 6.83 11.03
C GLU A 307 12.64 6.12 9.94
N GLY A 308 13.35 5.45 9.05
CA GLY A 308 12.77 4.64 8.00
C GLY A 308 13.73 3.56 7.53
N VAL A 309 13.20 2.57 6.85
CA VAL A 309 13.98 1.43 6.36
C VAL A 309 13.60 1.16 4.92
N TYR A 310 14.59 0.88 4.07
CA TYR A 310 14.38 0.37 2.71
C TYR A 310 15.45 -0.67 2.39
N ASP A 311 15.11 -1.59 1.50
CA ASP A 311 16.03 -2.64 1.06
C ASP A 311 16.40 -2.41 -0.40
N THR A 312 17.71 -2.45 -0.69
CA THR A 312 18.26 -2.34 -2.04
C THR A 312 18.82 -3.66 -2.54
N ALA A 313 18.76 -4.72 -1.73
CA ALA A 313 18.97 -6.05 -2.27
C ALA A 313 18.10 -6.17 -3.52
N PRO A 314 18.57 -6.80 -4.61
CA PRO A 314 17.74 -7.00 -5.78
C PRO A 314 16.45 -7.66 -5.29
N ILE A 315 15.38 -6.87 -5.28
CA ILE A 315 14.08 -7.31 -4.78
C ILE A 315 13.59 -8.34 -5.78
N THR A 316 13.91 -9.54 -5.45
CA THR A 316 13.14 -10.65 -5.91
C THR A 316 12.03 -10.76 -4.88
N PRO A 317 10.77 -10.69 -5.23
CA PRO A 317 9.65 -10.84 -4.30
C PRO A 317 9.77 -12.09 -3.41
N PHE A 318 10.77 -12.90 -3.62
CA PHE A 318 10.97 -14.24 -3.10
C PHE A 318 12.39 -14.54 -2.57
N ASP A 319 13.28 -13.54 -2.46
CA ASP A 319 14.68 -13.76 -2.08
C ASP A 319 14.94 -13.64 -0.57
N THR A 320 13.93 -13.86 0.25
CA THR A 320 14.13 -13.95 1.69
C THR A 320 14.06 -15.41 2.12
N VAL A 321 15.23 -15.97 2.39
CA VAL A 321 15.35 -17.24 3.11
C VAL A 321 14.54 -17.15 4.42
N GLY A 322 13.54 -18.01 4.56
CA GLY A 322 12.67 -18.06 5.74
C GLY A 322 11.43 -17.16 5.70
N LYS A 323 11.12 -16.48 4.61
CA LYS A 323 9.78 -15.93 4.39
C LYS A 323 8.88 -17.02 3.83
N GLU A 324 7.84 -17.32 4.57
CA GLU A 324 6.70 -18.08 4.08
C GLU A 324 5.84 -17.12 3.23
N PHE A 325 5.50 -17.52 2.04
CA PHE A 325 4.45 -16.90 1.26
C PHE A 325 3.42 -17.95 0.95
N GLU A 326 2.19 -17.60 1.12
CA GLU A 326 1.07 -18.49 0.90
C GLU A 326 0.54 -18.28 -0.53
N ARG A 327 0.30 -19.38 -1.23
CA ARG A 327 -0.46 -19.43 -2.48
C ARG A 327 -1.55 -20.47 -2.29
N ILE A 328 -2.79 -20.01 -2.34
CA ILE A 328 -3.93 -20.90 -2.18
C ILE A 328 -4.21 -21.55 -3.53
N ILE A 329 -3.97 -22.85 -3.61
CA ILE A 329 -4.35 -23.67 -4.76
C ILE A 329 -5.60 -24.44 -4.37
N LEU A 330 -6.72 -24.07 -4.97
CA LEU A 330 -8.01 -24.70 -4.71
C LEU A 330 -8.13 -26.04 -5.43
N PHE A 331 -8.70 -27.00 -4.72
CA PHE A 331 -9.06 -28.31 -5.23
C PHE A 331 -10.58 -28.51 -5.11
N ASP A 332 -11.14 -29.35 -5.95
CA ASP A 332 -12.51 -29.80 -5.75
C ASP A 332 -12.63 -30.60 -4.45
N PHE A 333 -13.85 -30.60 -3.92
CA PHE A 333 -14.13 -31.41 -2.74
C PHE A 333 -13.73 -32.87 -2.97
N ASP A 334 -12.99 -33.40 -2.02
CA ASP A 334 -12.52 -34.80 -2.04
C ASP A 334 -11.62 -35.19 -3.25
N LYS A 335 -10.92 -34.21 -3.84
CA LYS A 335 -10.02 -34.46 -4.98
C LYS A 335 -8.64 -33.84 -4.74
N ALA A 336 -7.64 -34.45 -5.36
CA ALA A 336 -6.28 -33.97 -5.48
C ALA A 336 -5.91 -33.60 -6.93
N THR A 337 -6.89 -33.49 -7.82
CA THR A 337 -6.68 -33.04 -9.20
C THR A 337 -6.67 -31.52 -9.24
N LEU A 338 -5.65 -30.94 -9.85
CA LEU A 338 -5.55 -29.50 -10.03
C LEU A 338 -6.70 -28.99 -10.90
N ARG A 339 -7.36 -27.96 -10.43
CA ARG A 339 -8.39 -27.25 -11.19
C ARG A 339 -7.74 -26.38 -12.30
N PRO A 340 -8.47 -26.09 -13.39
CA PRO A 340 -7.95 -25.19 -14.43
C PRO A 340 -7.48 -23.83 -13.89
N GLU A 341 -8.13 -23.31 -12.85
CA GLU A 341 -7.80 -22.03 -12.20
C GLU A 341 -6.46 -22.07 -11.44
N ALA A 342 -5.97 -23.25 -11.09
CA ALA A 342 -4.66 -23.45 -10.48
C ALA A 342 -3.51 -23.34 -11.49
N ILE A 343 -3.77 -23.52 -12.78
CA ILE A 343 -2.72 -23.57 -13.81
C ILE A 343 -1.94 -22.24 -13.89
N PRO A 344 -2.57 -21.04 -13.92
CA PRO A 344 -1.83 -19.79 -13.90
C PRO A 344 -0.90 -19.64 -12.69
N ILE A 345 -1.34 -20.08 -11.52
CA ILE A 345 -0.54 -20.02 -10.27
C ILE A 345 0.68 -20.95 -10.39
N ILE A 346 0.49 -22.15 -10.94
CA ILE A 346 1.58 -23.10 -11.18
C ILE A 346 2.60 -22.55 -12.20
N GLU A 347 2.12 -21.89 -13.26
CA GLU A 347 3.01 -21.23 -14.23
C GLU A 347 3.83 -20.11 -13.58
N GLU A 348 3.19 -19.25 -12.77
CA GLU A 348 3.87 -18.21 -12.02
C GLU A 348 4.98 -18.79 -11.13
N LEU A 349 4.65 -19.83 -10.34
CA LEU A 349 5.63 -20.49 -9.47
C LEU A 349 6.78 -21.11 -10.26
N ALA A 350 6.49 -21.70 -11.42
CA ALA A 350 7.50 -22.31 -12.27
C ALA A 350 8.43 -21.23 -12.88
N GLU A 351 7.89 -20.11 -13.35
CA GLU A 351 8.69 -18.99 -13.86
C GLU A 351 9.58 -18.42 -12.79
N LEU A 352 9.04 -18.26 -11.59
CA LEU A 352 9.75 -17.80 -10.43
C LEU A 352 10.93 -18.73 -10.10
N LEU A 353 10.67 -20.01 -9.98
CA LEU A 353 11.71 -21.00 -9.69
C LEU A 353 12.76 -21.10 -10.80
N ARG A 354 12.41 -20.88 -12.08
CA ARG A 354 13.36 -20.78 -13.18
C ARG A 354 14.23 -19.52 -13.07
N ARG A 355 13.62 -18.39 -12.75
CA ARG A 355 14.32 -17.09 -12.58
C ARG A 355 15.27 -17.11 -11.41
N TYR A 356 14.95 -17.87 -10.33
CA TYR A 356 15.73 -17.94 -9.09
C TYR A 356 16.20 -19.36 -8.77
N PRO A 357 17.32 -19.82 -9.37
CA PRO A 357 17.77 -21.22 -9.24
C PRO A 357 18.09 -21.68 -7.81
N ARG A 358 18.35 -20.74 -6.89
CA ARG A 358 18.69 -21.04 -5.48
C ARG A 358 17.47 -21.16 -4.56
N VAL A 359 16.31 -20.68 -5.00
CA VAL A 359 15.06 -20.77 -4.21
C VAL A 359 14.57 -22.21 -4.16
N LYS A 360 14.19 -22.65 -2.98
CA LYS A 360 13.51 -23.91 -2.72
C LYS A 360 12.09 -23.62 -2.30
N LEU A 361 11.15 -24.43 -2.72
CA LEU A 361 9.74 -24.32 -2.40
C LEU A 361 9.31 -25.48 -1.51
N GLU A 362 8.67 -25.18 -0.39
CA GLU A 362 7.92 -26.13 0.40
C GLU A 362 6.44 -26.04 0.03
N VAL A 363 5.82 -27.17 -0.28
CA VAL A 363 4.41 -27.25 -0.65
C VAL A 363 3.65 -27.94 0.49
N GLN A 364 2.81 -27.17 1.19
CA GLN A 364 1.98 -27.69 2.26
C GLN A 364 0.55 -27.95 1.75
N GLY A 365 0.04 -29.13 1.94
CA GLY A 365 -1.35 -29.48 1.63
C GLY A 365 -2.22 -29.36 2.88
N HIS A 366 -3.38 -28.76 2.73
CA HIS A 366 -4.38 -28.64 3.79
C HIS A 366 -5.71 -29.25 3.35
N THR A 367 -6.51 -29.70 4.32
CA THR A 367 -7.91 -30.12 4.14
C THR A 367 -8.76 -29.45 5.21
N ASP A 368 -10.07 -29.47 5.02
CA ASP A 368 -11.01 -29.14 6.09
C ASP A 368 -11.02 -30.22 7.17
N ASN A 369 -11.84 -30.05 8.18
CA ASN A 369 -11.98 -30.97 9.32
C ASN A 369 -13.05 -32.05 9.10
N ILE A 370 -13.51 -32.24 7.85
CA ILE A 370 -14.51 -33.26 7.52
C ILE A 370 -13.79 -34.56 7.20
N GLY A 371 -14.12 -35.65 7.91
CA GLY A 371 -13.51 -36.96 7.76
C GLY A 371 -12.58 -37.36 8.89
N THR A 372 -11.86 -38.49 8.73
CA THR A 372 -10.89 -38.94 9.71
C THR A 372 -9.55 -38.26 9.51
N GLU A 373 -8.77 -38.10 10.60
CA GLU A 373 -7.45 -37.51 10.54
C GLU A 373 -6.52 -38.21 9.54
N GLU A 374 -6.55 -39.53 9.54
CA GLU A 374 -5.74 -40.35 8.57
C GLU A 374 -6.16 -40.10 7.12
N TYR A 375 -7.45 -39.95 6.86
CA TYR A 375 -7.98 -39.64 5.54
C TYR A 375 -7.56 -38.24 5.08
N ASN A 376 -7.72 -37.26 5.95
CA ASN A 376 -7.36 -35.88 5.69
C ASN A 376 -5.85 -35.72 5.47
N LEU A 377 -5.02 -36.43 6.21
CA LEU A 377 -3.58 -36.46 6.00
C LEU A 377 -3.22 -37.00 4.62
N ARG A 378 -3.82 -38.13 4.20
CA ARG A 378 -3.59 -38.70 2.85
C ARG A 378 -4.05 -37.76 1.73
N LEU A 379 -5.18 -37.09 1.90
CA LEU A 379 -5.69 -36.12 0.93
C LEU A 379 -4.80 -34.89 0.83
N SER A 380 -4.34 -34.34 1.96
CA SER A 380 -3.43 -33.19 1.98
C SER A 380 -2.10 -33.51 1.31
N GLU A 381 -1.51 -34.68 1.58
CA GLU A 381 -0.29 -35.13 0.91
C GLU A 381 -0.50 -35.34 -0.61
N ALA A 382 -1.65 -35.89 -1.01
CA ALA A 382 -1.96 -36.08 -2.42
C ALA A 382 -2.08 -34.75 -3.17
N ARG A 383 -2.68 -33.74 -2.53
CA ARG A 383 -2.77 -32.36 -3.06
C ARG A 383 -1.39 -31.71 -3.20
N ALA A 384 -0.55 -31.78 -2.16
CA ALA A 384 0.81 -31.28 -2.23
C ALA A 384 1.63 -31.97 -3.34
N ARG A 385 1.51 -33.29 -3.48
CA ARG A 385 2.18 -34.04 -4.56
C ARG A 385 1.69 -33.65 -5.95
N ALA A 386 0.42 -33.33 -6.14
CA ALA A 386 -0.11 -32.88 -7.42
C ALA A 386 0.50 -31.53 -7.85
N VAL A 387 0.69 -30.60 -6.91
CA VAL A 387 1.39 -29.33 -7.16
C VAL A 387 2.86 -29.56 -7.51
N VAL A 388 3.56 -30.36 -6.72
CA VAL A 388 4.98 -30.70 -6.97
C VAL A 388 5.14 -31.34 -8.35
N GLN A 389 4.29 -32.31 -8.71
CA GLN A 389 4.33 -32.96 -10.01
C GLN A 389 4.13 -31.96 -11.16
N ALA A 390 3.16 -31.06 -11.03
CA ALA A 390 2.88 -30.03 -12.03
C ALA A 390 4.07 -29.07 -12.24
N LEU A 391 4.82 -28.75 -11.19
CA LEU A 391 6.04 -27.95 -11.27
C LEU A 391 7.20 -28.72 -11.92
N VAL A 392 7.34 -30.02 -11.61
CA VAL A 392 8.35 -30.90 -12.25
C VAL A 392 8.10 -31.03 -13.74
N GLU A 393 6.84 -31.19 -14.16
CA GLU A 393 6.45 -31.23 -15.57
C GLU A 393 6.81 -29.95 -16.32
N ARG A 394 6.93 -28.81 -15.60
CA ARG A 394 7.39 -27.51 -16.11
C ARG A 394 8.90 -27.30 -16.02
N GLY A 395 9.65 -28.36 -15.73
CA GLY A 395 11.10 -28.38 -15.74
C GLY A 395 11.77 -27.89 -14.46
N ILE A 396 11.05 -27.84 -13.33
CA ILE A 396 11.64 -27.53 -12.04
C ILE A 396 12.29 -28.77 -11.43
N ASP A 397 13.55 -28.62 -10.97
CA ASP A 397 14.31 -29.71 -10.33
C ASP A 397 13.57 -30.18 -9.04
N PRO A 398 13.21 -31.48 -8.95
CA PRO A 398 12.52 -32.01 -7.76
C PRO A 398 13.25 -31.77 -6.45
N ARG A 399 14.59 -31.67 -6.46
CA ARG A 399 15.39 -31.40 -5.25
C ARG A 399 15.17 -30.00 -4.65
N ARG A 400 14.48 -29.16 -5.39
CA ARG A 400 14.09 -27.81 -4.96
C ARG A 400 12.66 -27.73 -4.39
N LEU A 401 11.94 -28.85 -4.49
CA LEU A 401 10.55 -28.97 -4.09
C LEU A 401 10.44 -29.96 -2.92
N ARG A 402 9.73 -29.58 -1.89
CA ARG A 402 9.57 -30.39 -0.71
C ARG A 402 8.14 -30.29 -0.19
#